data_231fe7d247bf537d31a002c577324db9
#
_entry.id   231fe7d247bf537d31a002c577324db9
#
_cell.length_a   1.000
_cell.length_b   1.000
_cell.length_c   1.000
_cell.angle_alpha   90.00
_cell.angle_beta   90.00
_cell.angle_gamma   90.00
#
_symmetry.space_group_name_H-M   'P 1'
#
loop_
_entity.id
_entity.type
_entity.pdbx_description
1 polymer ?
#
loop_
_entity_poly.entity_id
_entity_poly.type
_entity_poly.pdbx_seq_one_letter_code
_entity_poly.pdbx_strand_id
1 'polypeptide(L)'
;MKSNAMLISGGTILTVNERDEMICNGAILVENGLIVDIGPSEELLSKYNGVHVVDVSGQVVMPGLVNLHLHSGLIRGTAEDLPVFEWLSRYVDPKHRALQQEEA
;
A
#
# COMPACT_ATOMS: atom_id res chain seq x y z
N MET A 1 12.70 17.84 20.63
CA MET A 1 12.60 16.71 19.69
C MET A 1 12.17 17.24 18.34
N LYS A 2 12.90 16.94 17.27
CA LYS A 2 12.42 17.29 15.92
C LYS A 2 11.15 16.48 15.66
N SER A 3 10.04 17.16 15.39
CA SER A 3 8.81 16.52 14.91
C SER A 3 9.16 15.70 13.67
N ASN A 4 8.85 14.40 13.68
CA ASN A 4 9.07 13.52 12.54
C ASN A 4 7.87 13.68 11.59
N ALA A 5 7.75 14.88 11.02
CA ALA A 5 6.66 15.24 10.13
C ALA A 5 7.13 15.22 8.66
N MET A 6 6.28 14.70 7.78
CA MET A 6 6.45 14.78 6.34
C MET A 6 5.13 15.10 5.64
N LEU A 7 5.22 15.82 4.54
CA LEU A 7 4.10 16.16 3.68
C LEU A 7 4.27 15.44 2.34
N ILE A 8 3.44 14.44 2.09
CA ILE A 8 3.36 13.73 0.80
C ILE A 8 2.46 14.58 -0.08
N SER A 9 2.95 15.06 -1.24
CA SER A 9 2.25 16.11 -2.01
C SER A 9 2.34 15.90 -3.52
N GLY A 10 1.31 16.31 -4.25
CA GLY A 10 1.28 16.37 -5.71
C GLY A 10 0.59 15.20 -6.41
N GLY A 11 0.27 14.15 -5.69
CA GLY A 11 -0.37 12.95 -6.24
C GLY A 11 -1.90 13.00 -6.28
N THR A 12 -2.49 11.96 -6.86
CA THR A 12 -3.92 11.68 -6.74
C THR A 12 -4.15 10.80 -5.52
N ILE A 13 -4.90 11.31 -4.53
CA ILE A 13 -5.17 10.60 -3.29
C ILE A 13 -6.51 9.89 -3.40
N LEU A 14 -6.50 8.57 -3.21
CA LEU A 14 -7.70 7.75 -3.03
C LEU A 14 -7.90 7.55 -1.52
N THR A 15 -8.90 8.21 -0.94
CA THR A 15 -9.11 8.17 0.51
C THR A 15 -9.65 6.83 0.99
N VAL A 16 -10.39 6.11 0.15
CA VAL A 16 -11.11 4.88 0.48
C VAL A 16 -11.96 5.06 1.75
N ASN A 17 -12.50 6.26 1.93
CA ASN A 17 -13.46 6.56 3.00
C ASN A 17 -14.88 6.16 2.56
N GLU A 18 -15.88 6.34 3.44
CA GLU A 18 -17.26 5.97 3.18
C GLU A 18 -17.87 6.63 1.93
N ARG A 19 -17.27 7.71 1.43
CA ARG A 19 -17.71 8.45 0.23
C ARG A 19 -16.83 8.21 -0.99
N ASP A 20 -15.81 7.36 -0.88
CA ASP A 20 -14.83 7.09 -1.94
C ASP A 20 -14.23 8.36 -2.55
N GLU A 21 -13.94 9.35 -1.70
CA GLU A 21 -13.42 10.63 -2.14
C GLU A 21 -12.04 10.49 -2.80
N MET A 22 -11.88 11.17 -3.91
CA MET A 22 -10.61 11.27 -4.64
C MET A 22 -10.15 12.74 -4.67
N ILE A 23 -8.91 13.00 -4.25
CA ILE A 23 -8.33 14.34 -4.25
C ILE A 23 -7.23 14.39 -5.32
N CYS A 24 -7.52 15.04 -6.45
CA CYS A 24 -6.51 15.30 -7.47
C CYS A 24 -5.55 16.39 -6.98
N ASN A 25 -4.25 16.22 -7.27
CA ASN A 25 -3.20 17.09 -6.76
C ASN A 25 -3.36 17.32 -5.24
N GLY A 26 -3.48 16.22 -4.52
CA GLY A 26 -3.67 16.19 -3.08
C GLY A 26 -2.37 16.12 -2.30
N ALA A 27 -2.47 16.39 -1.00
CA ALA A 27 -1.39 16.19 -0.04
C ALA A 27 -1.88 15.54 1.24
N ILE A 28 -0.96 14.85 1.92
CA ILE A 28 -1.18 14.19 3.21
C ILE A 28 -0.06 14.61 4.15
N LEU A 29 -0.41 15.19 5.30
CA LEU A 29 0.54 15.41 6.38
C LEU A 29 0.59 14.18 7.29
N VAL A 30 1.78 13.62 7.41
CA VAL A 30 2.07 12.54 8.35
C VAL A 30 2.97 13.06 9.45
N GLU A 31 2.60 12.86 10.70
CA GLU A 31 3.38 13.23 11.87
C GLU A 31 3.40 12.08 12.87
N ASN A 32 4.61 11.68 13.28
CA ASN A 32 4.82 10.57 14.21
C ASN A 32 4.11 9.26 13.80
N GLY A 33 4.05 8.97 12.49
CA GLY A 33 3.42 7.77 11.94
C GLY A 33 1.89 7.85 11.80
N LEU A 34 1.28 8.99 12.07
CA LEU A 34 -0.15 9.21 11.95
C LEU A 34 -0.48 10.22 10.86
N ILE A 35 -1.58 10.02 10.13
CA ILE A 35 -2.13 11.02 9.23
C ILE A 35 -2.79 12.10 10.08
N VAL A 36 -2.31 13.34 9.96
CA VAL A 36 -2.78 14.50 10.74
C VAL A 36 -3.71 15.38 9.91
N ASP A 37 -3.42 15.52 8.62
CA ASP A 37 -4.21 16.35 7.71
C ASP A 37 -4.19 15.79 6.30
N ILE A 38 -5.25 16.05 5.53
CA ILE A 38 -5.38 15.62 4.15
C ILE A 38 -6.21 16.65 3.37
N GLY A 39 -5.76 17.02 2.18
CA GLY A 39 -6.46 18.00 1.37
C GLY A 39 -5.71 18.36 0.08
N PRO A 40 -6.07 19.47 -0.57
CA PRO A 40 -5.37 19.97 -1.74
C PRO A 40 -3.90 20.31 -1.42
N SER A 41 -2.97 19.98 -2.33
CA SER A 41 -1.54 20.23 -2.14
C SER A 41 -1.21 21.69 -1.87
N GLU A 42 -1.82 22.60 -2.61
CA GLU A 42 -1.58 24.04 -2.47
C GLU A 42 -1.92 24.54 -1.06
N GLU A 43 -3.02 24.07 -0.51
CA GLU A 43 -3.47 24.43 0.83
C GLU A 43 -2.51 23.92 1.92
N LEU A 44 -2.17 22.62 1.85
CA LEU A 44 -1.32 22.00 2.86
C LEU A 44 0.14 22.50 2.77
N LEU A 45 0.67 22.72 1.59
CA LEU A 45 2.00 23.31 1.41
C LEU A 45 2.10 24.72 2.02
N SER A 46 1.05 25.50 1.86
CA SER A 46 0.96 26.86 2.48
C SER A 46 0.87 26.80 4.00
N LYS A 47 0.05 25.87 4.51
CA LYS A 47 -0.24 25.71 5.94
C LYS A 47 0.96 25.14 6.73
N TYR A 48 1.70 24.22 6.14
CA TYR A 48 2.78 23.47 6.81
C TYR A 48 4.16 23.80 6.27
N ASN A 49 4.52 25.06 6.35
CA ASN A 49 5.80 25.58 5.87
C ASN A 49 6.98 24.97 6.66
N GLY A 50 8.03 24.53 5.98
CA GLY A 50 9.25 23.99 6.59
C GLY A 50 9.20 22.51 6.96
N VAL A 51 8.11 21.81 6.66
CA VAL A 51 8.03 20.35 6.79
C VAL A 51 8.73 19.69 5.59
N HIS A 52 9.35 18.53 5.81
CA HIS A 52 9.93 17.75 4.71
C HIS A 52 8.83 17.33 3.71
N VAL A 53 9.00 17.73 2.45
CA VAL A 53 8.04 17.41 1.37
C VAL A 53 8.53 16.25 0.55
N VAL A 54 7.65 15.26 0.35
CA VAL A 54 7.85 14.13 -0.59
C VAL A 54 6.95 14.38 -1.79
N ASP A 55 7.56 14.65 -2.94
CA ASP A 55 6.83 14.84 -4.20
C ASP A 55 6.41 13.50 -4.79
N VAL A 56 5.11 13.33 -4.96
CA VAL A 56 4.47 12.15 -5.57
C VAL A 56 3.64 12.53 -6.80
N SER A 57 4.06 13.57 -7.51
CA SER A 57 3.40 14.03 -8.74
C SER A 57 3.31 12.91 -9.77
N GLY A 58 2.12 12.73 -10.36
CA GLY A 58 1.84 11.66 -11.32
C GLY A 58 1.63 10.28 -10.70
N GLN A 59 1.67 10.15 -9.39
CA GLN A 59 1.42 8.90 -8.67
C GLN A 59 0.04 8.89 -8.02
N VAL A 60 -0.42 7.68 -7.69
CA VAL A 60 -1.62 7.48 -6.88
C VAL A 60 -1.19 7.11 -5.47
N VAL A 61 -1.74 7.80 -4.49
CA VAL A 61 -1.54 7.53 -3.06
C VAL A 61 -2.83 6.96 -2.50
N MET A 62 -2.74 5.80 -1.88
CA MET A 62 -3.89 5.09 -1.32
C MET A 62 -3.49 4.36 -0.03
N PRO A 63 -4.44 3.96 0.82
CA PRO A 63 -4.15 3.09 1.97
C PRO A 63 -3.46 1.80 1.56
N GLY A 64 -2.57 1.28 2.40
CA GLY A 64 -1.95 -0.02 2.18
C GLY A 64 -3.00 -1.13 2.11
N LEU A 65 -2.76 -2.12 1.25
CA LEU A 65 -3.66 -3.26 1.10
C LEU A 65 -3.55 -4.18 2.33
N VAL A 66 -4.71 -4.54 2.89
CA VAL A 66 -4.81 -5.53 3.96
C VAL A 66 -5.35 -6.84 3.39
N ASN A 67 -4.56 -7.90 3.47
CA ASN A 67 -4.96 -9.22 3.00
C ASN A 67 -5.03 -10.19 4.18
N LEU A 68 -6.24 -10.63 4.50
CA LEU A 68 -6.50 -11.57 5.61
C LEU A 68 -6.48 -13.03 5.18
N HIS A 69 -6.43 -13.33 3.87
CA HIS A 69 -6.41 -14.69 3.34
C HIS A 69 -5.61 -14.70 2.02
N LEU A 70 -4.48 -15.38 2.00
CA LEU A 70 -3.60 -15.46 0.84
C LEU A 70 -3.09 -16.87 0.64
N HIS A 71 -3.04 -17.29 -0.63
CA HIS A 71 -2.39 -18.51 -1.09
C HIS A 71 -1.20 -18.14 -1.98
N SER A 72 -0.10 -17.70 -1.38
CA SER A 72 1.06 -17.14 -2.09
C SER A 72 1.89 -18.17 -2.87
N GLY A 73 1.79 -19.45 -2.55
CA GLY A 73 2.54 -20.52 -3.23
C GLY A 73 1.87 -21.11 -4.46
N LEU A 74 0.73 -20.56 -4.89
CA LEU A 74 -0.02 -21.07 -6.03
C LEU A 74 0.62 -20.59 -7.34
N ILE A 75 1.43 -21.43 -7.98
CA ILE A 75 1.91 -21.18 -9.33
C ILE A 75 0.99 -21.87 -10.33
N ARG A 76 0.48 -21.09 -11.28
CA ARG A 76 -0.32 -21.59 -12.39
C ARG A 76 0.48 -22.60 -13.21
N GLY A 77 -0.20 -23.63 -13.74
CA GLY A 77 0.38 -24.66 -14.60
C GLY A 77 1.14 -25.74 -13.86
N THR A 78 1.03 -25.81 -12.52
CA THR A 78 1.69 -26.85 -11.74
C THR A 78 0.68 -27.92 -11.34
N ALA A 79 0.71 -29.07 -12.04
CA ALA A 79 -0.07 -30.26 -11.72
C ALA A 79 -1.58 -30.01 -11.55
N GLU A 80 -2.17 -29.17 -12.40
CA GLU A 80 -3.59 -28.76 -12.34
C GLU A 80 -4.57 -29.91 -12.65
N ASP A 81 -4.08 -31.07 -13.11
CA ASP A 81 -4.82 -32.27 -13.38
C ASP A 81 -5.04 -33.20 -12.17
N LEU A 82 -4.45 -32.84 -11.03
CA LEU A 82 -4.53 -33.62 -9.81
C LEU A 82 -5.75 -33.28 -8.95
N PRO A 83 -6.30 -34.25 -8.19
CA PRO A 83 -7.27 -33.96 -7.14
C PRO A 83 -6.69 -32.94 -6.11
N VAL A 84 -7.54 -32.07 -5.58
CA VAL A 84 -7.11 -30.92 -4.75
C VAL A 84 -6.22 -31.33 -3.56
N PHE A 85 -6.52 -32.39 -2.87
CA PHE A 85 -5.72 -32.81 -1.70
C PHE A 85 -4.35 -33.36 -2.09
N GLU A 86 -4.25 -34.06 -3.21
CA GLU A 86 -2.99 -34.56 -3.75
C GLU A 86 -2.14 -33.39 -4.28
N TRP A 87 -2.74 -32.46 -4.98
CA TRP A 87 -2.10 -31.23 -5.44
C TRP A 87 -1.56 -30.39 -4.28
N LEU A 88 -2.36 -30.15 -3.24
CA LEU A 88 -1.92 -29.43 -2.04
C LEU A 88 -0.72 -30.10 -1.37
N SER A 89 -0.82 -31.41 -1.08
CA SER A 89 0.20 -32.10 -0.29
C SER A 89 1.52 -32.31 -1.05
N ARG A 90 1.47 -32.54 -2.37
CA ARG A 90 2.67 -32.84 -3.17
C ARG A 90 3.36 -31.63 -3.77
N TYR A 91 2.61 -30.56 -4.05
CA TYR A 91 3.13 -29.42 -4.78
C TYR A 91 3.00 -28.11 -4.00
N VAL A 92 1.86 -27.80 -3.43
CA VAL A 92 1.61 -26.50 -2.78
C VAL A 92 2.30 -26.43 -1.42
N ASP A 93 2.09 -27.37 -0.53
CA ASP A 93 2.67 -27.36 0.81
C ASP A 93 4.21 -27.43 0.82
N PRO A 94 4.87 -28.29 0.04
CA PRO A 94 6.32 -28.30 -0.04
C PRO A 94 6.90 -26.97 -0.57
N LYS A 95 6.21 -26.38 -1.54
CA LYS A 95 6.62 -25.11 -2.13
C LYS A 95 6.47 -23.95 -1.17
N HIS A 96 5.34 -23.83 -0.47
CA HIS A 96 5.13 -22.83 0.57
C HIS A 96 6.23 -22.87 1.63
N ARG A 97 6.66 -24.08 2.03
CA ARG A 97 7.73 -24.25 3.02
C ARG A 97 9.12 -23.88 2.48
N ALA A 98 9.29 -23.91 1.17
CA ALA A 98 10.57 -23.60 0.52
C ALA A 98 10.70 -22.15 0.07
N LEU A 99 9.60 -21.36 0.04
CA LEU A 99 9.62 -19.95 -0.38
C LEU A 99 10.52 -19.12 0.53
N GLN A 100 11.36 -18.30 -0.09
CA GLN A 100 12.12 -17.25 0.57
C GLN A 100 11.32 -15.94 0.59
N GLN A 101 11.72 -15.01 1.45
CA GLN A 101 11.03 -13.73 1.60
C GLN A 101 10.98 -12.92 0.29
N GLU A 102 12.03 -13.01 -0.53
CA GLU A 102 12.12 -12.34 -1.82
C GLU A 102 11.25 -12.95 -2.93
N GLU A 103 10.70 -14.16 -2.68
CA GLU A 103 9.89 -14.91 -3.65
C GLU A 103 8.39 -14.92 -3.30
N ALA A 104 8.02 -14.33 -2.15
CA ALA A 104 6.67 -14.37 -1.60
C ALA A 104 5.79 -13.19 -2.08
#